data_c59741e6d87eb1a08aad669ed7e199e2
#
_entry.id   c59741e6d87eb1a08aad669ed7e199e2
#
_cell.length_a   1.000
_cell.length_b   1.000
_cell.length_c   1.000
_cell.angle_alpha   90.00
_cell.angle_beta   90.00
_cell.angle_gamma   90.00
#
_symmetry.space_group_name_H-M   'P 1'
#
loop_
_entity.id
_entity.type
_entity.pdbx_description
1 polymer ?
#
loop_
_entity_poly.entity_id
_entity_poly.type
_entity_poly.pdbx_seq_one_letter_code
_entity_poly.pdbx_strand_id
1 'polypeptide(L)'
;MNVFDLIVVGGGASGFMSAVTAAENKVGKIFILESSTKLLEKVRISGGGRCNVTNASWVPSEFIDNYPRGRKKLIESFSRFSSGDVFEWFQEKGVKLKIENDLRVFPISDSSLDIVNCLKNRAENMGIKISIKKFVKGIERVASNGLFKVLVSKDEFFLTKKLLISTGGHPSGYRLAESLGHKIIKPVPSLFSFSCRDEKLKKCRGVAVKNVYLEIYINNKYFKSQ
;
A
#
# COMPACT_ATOMS: atom_id res chain seq x y z
N MET A 1 3.39 10.67 30.09
CA MET A 1 2.84 10.22 28.80
C MET A 1 3.98 9.75 27.91
N ASN A 2 3.88 8.55 27.29
CA ASN A 2 4.91 8.09 26.38
C ASN A 2 4.75 8.79 25.02
N VAL A 3 5.77 9.51 24.58
CA VAL A 3 5.85 10.11 23.24
C VAL A 3 6.52 9.11 22.31
N PHE A 4 5.89 8.83 21.15
CA PHE A 4 6.48 8.03 20.10
C PHE A 4 7.32 8.91 19.15
N ASP A 5 8.36 8.33 18.56
CA ASP A 5 9.13 9.03 17.53
C ASP A 5 8.39 9.02 16.20
N LEU A 6 7.67 7.92 15.92
CA LEU A 6 6.83 7.77 14.74
C LEU A 6 5.54 7.02 15.08
N ILE A 7 4.39 7.57 14.69
CA ILE A 7 3.13 6.82 14.61
C ILE A 7 2.78 6.63 13.13
N VAL A 8 2.42 5.39 12.79
CA VAL A 8 1.96 4.98 11.46
C VAL A 8 0.48 4.64 11.55
N VAL A 9 -0.36 5.34 10.80
CA VAL A 9 -1.80 5.11 10.74
C VAL A 9 -2.11 4.22 9.53
N GLY A 10 -2.41 2.96 9.80
CA GLY A 10 -2.70 1.92 8.82
C GLY A 10 -1.65 0.80 8.81
N GLY A 11 -2.08 -0.42 9.11
CA GLY A 11 -1.28 -1.65 9.15
C GLY A 11 -1.27 -2.42 7.83
N GLY A 12 -1.22 -1.72 6.71
CA GLY A 12 -1.07 -2.29 5.36
C GLY A 12 0.39 -2.38 4.91
N ALA A 13 0.61 -2.73 3.63
CA ALA A 13 1.95 -2.89 3.05
C ALA A 13 2.84 -1.67 3.27
N SER A 14 2.37 -0.48 2.88
CA SER A 14 3.14 0.76 3.02
C SER A 14 3.42 1.11 4.49
N GLY A 15 2.45 0.87 5.38
CA GLY A 15 2.63 1.11 6.82
C GLY A 15 3.71 0.24 7.44
N PHE A 16 3.67 -1.06 7.16
CA PHE A 16 4.70 -2.00 7.66
C PHE A 16 6.07 -1.72 7.05
N MET A 17 6.15 -1.56 5.72
CA MET A 17 7.43 -1.27 5.05
C MET A 17 8.06 0.02 5.61
N SER A 18 7.27 1.09 5.73
CA SER A 18 7.78 2.36 6.28
C SER A 18 8.21 2.25 7.74
N ALA A 19 7.45 1.52 8.57
CA ALA A 19 7.81 1.32 9.98
C ALA A 19 9.11 0.50 10.13
N VAL A 20 9.24 -0.57 9.36
CA VAL A 20 10.46 -1.40 9.34
C VAL A 20 11.64 -0.58 8.84
N THR A 21 11.51 0.12 7.71
CA THR A 21 12.58 1.00 7.18
C THR A 21 12.98 2.07 8.20
N ALA A 22 12.01 2.67 8.89
CA ALA A 22 12.30 3.66 9.92
C ALA A 22 13.09 3.05 11.10
N ALA A 23 12.73 1.84 11.53
CA ALA A 23 13.45 1.13 12.59
C ALA A 23 14.87 0.71 12.15
N GLU A 24 15.03 0.22 10.92
CA GLU A 24 16.34 -0.08 10.32
C GLU A 24 17.25 1.17 10.29
N ASN A 25 16.67 2.35 10.13
CA ASN A 25 17.36 3.65 10.21
C ASN A 25 17.37 4.26 11.63
N LYS A 26 17.24 3.43 12.66
CA LYS A 26 17.40 3.81 14.09
C LYS A 26 16.38 4.86 14.57
N VAL A 27 15.22 4.98 13.91
CA VAL A 27 14.09 5.71 14.50
C VAL A 27 13.63 4.94 15.74
N GLY A 28 13.52 5.63 16.87
CA GLY A 28 13.30 5.00 18.17
C GLY A 28 11.94 4.33 18.33
N LYS A 29 11.07 4.89 19.17
CA LYS A 29 9.76 4.29 19.48
C LYS A 29 8.77 4.44 18.32
N ILE A 30 8.46 3.34 17.63
CA ILE A 30 7.53 3.30 16.49
C ILE A 30 6.25 2.58 16.89
N PHE A 31 5.09 3.10 16.44
CA PHE A 31 3.79 2.52 16.74
C PHE A 31 2.90 2.48 15.49
N ILE A 32 2.43 1.29 15.11
CA ILE A 32 1.45 1.09 14.04
C ILE A 32 0.06 0.98 14.66
N LEU A 33 -0.87 1.83 14.19
CA LEU A 33 -2.30 1.80 14.55
C LEU A 33 -3.10 1.27 13.37
N GLU A 34 -3.77 0.14 13.54
CA GLU A 34 -4.63 -0.47 12.52
C GLU A 34 -6.10 -0.48 13.00
N SER A 35 -6.99 -0.02 12.14
CA SER A 35 -8.41 0.09 12.46
C SER A 35 -9.15 -1.25 12.47
N SER A 36 -8.74 -2.18 11.63
CA SER A 36 -9.34 -3.50 11.49
C SER A 36 -8.76 -4.52 12.49
N THR A 37 -9.26 -5.75 12.41
CA THR A 37 -8.72 -6.89 13.17
C THR A 37 -7.58 -7.60 12.44
N LYS A 38 -7.34 -7.27 11.16
CA LYS A 38 -6.41 -7.98 10.30
C LYS A 38 -5.34 -7.04 9.77
N LEU A 39 -4.09 -7.39 10.04
CA LEU A 39 -2.93 -6.71 9.48
C LEU A 39 -2.65 -7.23 8.07
N LEU A 40 -2.17 -6.34 7.18
CA LEU A 40 -1.70 -6.70 5.83
C LEU A 40 -2.76 -7.42 4.96
N GLU A 41 -4.07 -7.20 5.23
CA GLU A 41 -5.15 -7.94 4.57
C GLU A 41 -5.13 -7.80 3.04
N LYS A 42 -4.86 -6.59 2.52
CA LYS A 42 -4.74 -6.39 1.07
C LYS A 42 -3.54 -7.11 0.47
N VAL A 43 -2.44 -7.25 1.20
CA VAL A 43 -1.29 -8.09 0.80
C VAL A 43 -1.72 -9.53 0.71
N ARG A 44 -2.39 -10.02 1.76
CA ARG A 44 -2.82 -11.41 1.87
C ARG A 44 -3.74 -11.86 0.72
N ILE A 45 -4.66 -11.00 0.28
CA ILE A 45 -5.62 -11.35 -0.79
C ILE A 45 -5.15 -10.95 -2.20
N SER A 46 -4.09 -10.16 -2.33
CA SER A 46 -3.60 -9.69 -3.62
C SER A 46 -3.09 -10.84 -4.49
N GLY A 47 -3.11 -10.65 -5.80
CA GLY A 47 -2.63 -11.66 -6.75
C GLY A 47 -3.31 -13.02 -6.61
N GLY A 48 -4.58 -13.05 -6.20
CA GLY A 48 -5.32 -14.30 -5.94
C GLY A 48 -4.81 -15.09 -4.74
N GLY A 49 -4.29 -14.40 -3.71
CA GLY A 49 -3.71 -15.01 -2.50
C GLY A 49 -2.23 -15.34 -2.63
N ARG A 50 -1.61 -15.08 -3.79
CA ARG A 50 -0.18 -15.29 -4.03
C ARG A 50 0.69 -14.08 -3.69
N CYS A 51 0.11 -12.90 -3.61
CA CYS A 51 0.75 -11.59 -3.51
C CYS A 51 1.61 -11.24 -4.74
N ASN A 52 1.07 -10.47 -5.68
CA ASN A 52 1.91 -9.80 -6.68
C ASN A 52 2.73 -8.70 -5.98
N VAL A 53 4.01 -9.01 -5.71
CA VAL A 53 4.88 -8.18 -4.84
C VAL A 53 5.30 -6.91 -5.55
N THR A 54 5.77 -7.05 -6.78
CA THR A 54 6.27 -5.97 -7.63
C THR A 54 6.23 -6.40 -9.11
N ASN A 55 6.80 -5.59 -9.99
CA ASN A 55 6.95 -5.89 -11.40
C ASN A 55 8.43 -5.87 -11.79
N ALA A 56 8.85 -6.79 -12.64
CA ALA A 56 10.23 -6.94 -13.08
C ALA A 56 10.68 -5.93 -14.16
N SER A 57 9.97 -4.82 -14.31
CA SER A 57 10.47 -3.66 -15.06
C SER A 57 11.39 -2.86 -14.14
N TRP A 58 12.71 -3.08 -14.28
CA TRP A 58 13.70 -2.57 -13.34
C TRP A 58 14.12 -1.13 -13.61
N VAL A 59 13.82 -0.60 -14.80
CA VAL A 59 14.16 0.77 -15.18
C VAL A 59 13.05 1.72 -14.70
N PRO A 60 13.33 2.63 -13.75
CA PRO A 60 12.32 3.51 -13.17
C PRO A 60 11.55 4.36 -14.20
N SER A 61 12.23 4.83 -15.26
CA SER A 61 11.60 5.63 -16.32
C SER A 61 10.57 4.84 -17.14
N GLU A 62 10.80 3.55 -17.37
CA GLU A 62 9.87 2.66 -18.06
C GLU A 62 8.74 2.22 -17.12
N PHE A 63 9.09 1.94 -15.87
CA PHE A 63 8.11 1.52 -14.86
C PHE A 63 7.03 2.57 -14.63
N ILE A 64 7.40 3.85 -14.56
CA ILE A 64 6.44 4.94 -14.33
C ILE A 64 5.50 5.22 -15.51
N ASP A 65 5.79 4.72 -16.70
CA ASP A 65 4.90 4.83 -17.86
C ASP A 65 3.57 4.10 -17.64
N ASN A 66 3.55 3.13 -16.74
CA ASN A 66 2.34 2.45 -16.29
C ASN A 66 1.45 3.30 -15.34
N TYR A 67 1.88 4.52 -15.01
CA TYR A 67 1.12 5.44 -14.15
C TYR A 67 0.57 6.61 -14.96
N PRO A 68 -0.64 6.50 -15.53
CA PRO A 68 -1.22 7.55 -16.38
C PRO A 68 -1.47 8.86 -15.63
N ARG A 69 -1.54 8.81 -14.29
CA ARG A 69 -1.64 9.96 -13.41
C ARG A 69 -0.51 9.95 -12.38
N GLY A 70 0.08 11.11 -12.14
CA GLY A 70 1.13 11.25 -11.14
C GLY A 70 2.54 10.90 -11.61
N ARG A 71 2.76 10.46 -12.85
CA ARG A 71 4.05 10.07 -13.42
C ARG A 71 5.19 11.01 -13.01
N LYS A 72 5.04 12.32 -13.28
CA LYS A 72 6.06 13.32 -12.96
C LYS A 72 6.39 13.44 -11.46
N LYS A 73 5.43 13.08 -10.59
CA LYS A 73 5.61 13.12 -9.12
C LYS A 73 6.22 11.83 -8.58
N LEU A 74 6.03 10.73 -9.28
CA LEU A 74 6.53 9.43 -8.84
C LEU A 74 7.98 9.16 -9.26
N ILE A 75 8.51 9.87 -10.28
CA ILE A 75 9.86 9.64 -10.80
C ILE A 75 10.92 9.74 -9.70
N GLU A 76 10.83 10.75 -8.83
CA GLU A 76 11.76 10.92 -7.73
C GLU A 76 11.65 9.81 -6.70
N SER A 77 10.43 9.35 -6.40
CA SER A 77 10.22 8.25 -5.45
C SER A 77 10.79 6.94 -5.99
N PHE A 78 10.54 6.64 -7.27
CA PHE A 78 11.07 5.41 -7.89
C PHE A 78 12.57 5.45 -8.17
N SER A 79 13.19 6.64 -8.27
CA SER A 79 14.65 6.72 -8.34
C SER A 79 15.33 6.45 -6.99
N ARG A 80 14.60 6.53 -5.88
CA ARG A 80 15.10 6.23 -4.52
C ARG A 80 14.75 4.82 -4.06
N PHE A 81 13.61 4.28 -4.48
CA PHE A 81 13.14 2.95 -4.13
C PHE A 81 12.23 2.43 -5.25
N SER A 82 12.81 1.62 -6.12
CA SER A 82 12.21 1.11 -7.34
C SER A 82 11.56 -0.27 -7.15
N SER A 83 11.04 -0.82 -8.23
CA SER A 83 10.55 -2.19 -8.28
C SER A 83 11.66 -3.22 -8.02
N GLY A 84 12.89 -2.94 -8.48
CA GLY A 84 14.06 -3.76 -8.23
C GLY A 84 14.46 -3.77 -6.77
N ASP A 85 14.48 -2.59 -6.13
CA ASP A 85 14.79 -2.48 -4.70
C ASP A 85 13.79 -3.26 -3.83
N VAL A 86 12.51 -3.29 -4.22
CA VAL A 86 11.49 -4.13 -3.56
C VAL A 86 11.82 -5.60 -3.69
N PHE A 87 12.21 -6.04 -4.90
CA PHE A 87 12.60 -7.43 -5.17
C PHE A 87 13.80 -7.83 -4.30
N GLU A 88 14.87 -7.04 -4.31
CA GLU A 88 16.09 -7.27 -3.55
C GLU A 88 15.81 -7.27 -2.05
N TRP A 89 15.04 -6.29 -1.56
CA TRP A 89 14.72 -6.19 -0.14
C TRP A 89 14.06 -7.47 0.39
N PHE A 90 13.08 -8.03 -0.31
CA PHE A 90 12.44 -9.28 0.13
C PHE A 90 13.37 -10.48 0.04
N GLN A 91 14.20 -10.56 -1.01
CA GLN A 91 15.20 -11.63 -1.16
C GLN A 91 16.22 -11.61 -0.02
N GLU A 92 16.75 -10.45 0.33
CA GLU A 92 17.65 -10.26 1.48
C GLU A 92 17.01 -10.64 2.82
N LYS A 93 15.69 -10.51 2.94
CA LYS A 93 14.95 -10.92 4.14
C LYS A 93 14.52 -12.39 4.09
N GLY A 94 15.03 -13.16 3.14
CA GLY A 94 14.83 -14.61 3.04
C GLY A 94 13.56 -15.04 2.31
N VAL A 95 12.85 -14.12 1.67
CA VAL A 95 11.69 -14.47 0.84
C VAL A 95 12.14 -14.72 -0.60
N LYS A 96 12.11 -15.97 -1.02
CA LYS A 96 12.44 -16.35 -2.41
C LYS A 96 11.32 -15.92 -3.36
N LEU A 97 11.68 -15.16 -4.40
CA LEU A 97 10.76 -14.63 -5.38
C LEU A 97 11.01 -15.24 -6.77
N LYS A 98 9.96 -15.32 -7.57
CA LYS A 98 9.99 -15.71 -8.99
C LYS A 98 9.35 -14.63 -9.86
N ILE A 99 9.81 -14.53 -11.11
CA ILE A 99 9.26 -13.63 -12.13
C ILE A 99 8.46 -14.48 -13.11
N GLU A 100 7.21 -14.09 -13.36
CA GLU A 100 6.37 -14.71 -14.40
C GLU A 100 6.60 -14.03 -15.76
N ASN A 101 6.16 -14.68 -16.86
CA ASN A 101 6.39 -14.20 -18.23
C ASN A 101 5.83 -12.80 -18.50
N ASP A 102 4.85 -12.36 -17.74
CA ASP A 102 4.24 -11.04 -17.82
C ASP A 102 4.88 -10.01 -16.85
N LEU A 103 6.09 -10.30 -16.39
CA LEU A 103 6.91 -9.50 -15.49
C LEU A 103 6.33 -9.34 -14.07
N ARG A 104 5.24 -10.01 -13.73
CA ARG A 104 4.75 -10.02 -12.35
C ARG A 104 5.68 -10.84 -11.45
N VAL A 105 5.85 -10.37 -10.22
CA VAL A 105 6.73 -11.00 -9.24
C VAL A 105 5.91 -11.59 -8.11
N PHE A 106 6.14 -12.88 -7.82
CA PHE A 106 5.45 -13.62 -6.76
C PHE A 106 6.44 -14.36 -5.87
N PRO A 107 6.07 -14.71 -4.62
CA PRO A 107 6.79 -15.71 -3.85
C PRO A 107 6.86 -17.06 -4.61
N ILE A 108 7.99 -17.77 -4.50
CA ILE A 108 8.13 -19.09 -5.12
C ILE A 108 7.08 -20.09 -4.58
N SER A 109 6.67 -19.92 -3.33
CA SER A 109 5.63 -20.73 -2.67
C SER A 109 4.23 -20.51 -3.22
N ASP A 110 4.02 -19.47 -4.05
CA ASP A 110 2.69 -19.01 -4.45
C ASP A 110 1.76 -18.67 -3.27
N SER A 111 2.33 -18.30 -2.12
CA SER A 111 1.61 -17.92 -0.91
C SER A 111 1.94 -16.49 -0.48
N SER A 112 0.92 -15.66 -0.38
CA SER A 112 1.04 -14.30 0.17
C SER A 112 1.49 -14.28 1.64
N LEU A 113 1.39 -15.40 2.34
CA LEU A 113 1.80 -15.51 3.74
C LEU A 113 3.30 -15.30 3.92
N ASP A 114 4.13 -15.61 2.94
CA ASP A 114 5.57 -15.37 3.01
C ASP A 114 5.86 -13.87 3.15
N ILE A 115 5.18 -13.06 2.36
CA ILE A 115 5.30 -11.59 2.42
C ILE A 115 4.73 -11.04 3.71
N VAL A 116 3.55 -11.52 4.12
CA VAL A 116 2.88 -11.11 5.36
C VAL A 116 3.76 -11.43 6.56
N ASN A 117 4.27 -12.65 6.65
CA ASN A 117 5.11 -13.10 7.75
C ASN A 117 6.47 -12.37 7.77
N CYS A 118 7.08 -12.16 6.62
CA CYS A 118 8.30 -11.39 6.51
C CYS A 118 8.15 -9.99 7.14
N LEU A 119 7.14 -9.23 6.72
CA LEU A 119 6.88 -7.89 7.24
C LEU A 119 6.53 -7.89 8.73
N LYS A 120 5.69 -8.82 9.18
CA LYS A 120 5.29 -8.93 10.59
C LYS A 120 6.47 -9.29 11.49
N ASN A 121 7.20 -10.34 11.15
CA ASN A 121 8.33 -10.81 11.95
C ASN A 121 9.42 -9.74 12.02
N ARG A 122 9.69 -9.02 10.92
CA ARG A 122 10.64 -7.90 10.95
C ARG A 122 10.17 -6.79 11.90
N ALA A 123 8.90 -6.40 11.83
CA ALA A 123 8.35 -5.37 12.72
C ALA A 123 8.43 -5.80 14.20
N GLU A 124 8.08 -7.05 14.51
CA GLU A 124 8.14 -7.60 15.86
C GLU A 124 9.58 -7.68 16.39
N ASN A 125 10.52 -8.21 15.58
CA ASN A 125 11.93 -8.32 15.94
C ASN A 125 12.61 -6.97 16.18
N MET A 126 12.10 -5.91 15.54
CA MET A 126 12.58 -4.55 15.75
C MET A 126 11.85 -3.78 16.87
N GLY A 127 10.99 -4.47 17.63
CA GLY A 127 10.27 -3.88 18.76
C GLY A 127 9.23 -2.83 18.35
N ILE A 128 8.75 -2.86 17.11
CA ILE A 128 7.70 -1.95 16.66
C ILE A 128 6.40 -2.32 17.37
N LYS A 129 5.82 -1.36 18.08
CA LYS A 129 4.51 -1.55 18.71
C LYS A 129 3.42 -1.60 17.65
N ILE A 130 2.49 -2.55 17.76
CA ILE A 130 1.38 -2.71 16.83
C ILE A 130 0.08 -2.85 17.64
N SER A 131 -0.96 -2.13 17.26
CA SER A 131 -2.29 -2.29 17.84
C SER A 131 -3.36 -2.31 16.75
N ILE A 132 -4.17 -3.35 16.79
CA ILE A 132 -5.38 -3.50 15.95
C ILE A 132 -6.61 -2.91 16.63
N LYS A 133 -7.71 -2.77 15.88
CA LYS A 133 -8.98 -2.17 16.38
C LYS A 133 -8.77 -0.74 16.91
N LYS A 134 -7.78 -0.01 16.38
CA LYS A 134 -7.45 1.37 16.73
C LYS A 134 -7.74 2.30 15.54
N PHE A 135 -9.01 2.70 15.41
CA PHE A 135 -9.41 3.64 14.38
C PHE A 135 -9.04 5.07 14.78
N VAL A 136 -8.16 5.71 14.01
CA VAL A 136 -7.79 7.11 14.22
C VAL A 136 -8.92 8.02 13.75
N LYS A 137 -9.52 8.75 14.68
CA LYS A 137 -10.67 9.65 14.46
C LYS A 137 -10.25 11.06 14.08
N GLY A 138 -9.09 11.49 14.57
CA GLY A 138 -8.58 12.85 14.35
C GLY A 138 -7.10 12.97 14.67
N ILE A 139 -6.50 14.04 14.19
CA ILE A 139 -5.12 14.42 14.47
C ILE A 139 -5.12 15.91 14.77
N GLU A 140 -4.43 16.28 15.84
CA GLU A 140 -4.24 17.67 16.26
C GLU A 140 -2.74 17.96 16.35
N ARG A 141 -2.33 19.16 15.97
CA ARG A 141 -0.97 19.61 16.19
C ARG A 141 -0.93 20.37 17.52
N VAL A 142 -0.10 19.90 18.46
CA VAL A 142 0.05 20.53 19.78
C VAL A 142 0.94 21.76 19.62
N ALA A 143 0.36 22.95 19.79
CA ALA A 143 1.05 24.21 19.53
C ALA A 143 2.29 24.43 20.43
N SER A 144 2.25 23.97 21.68
CA SER A 144 3.30 24.21 22.68
C SER A 144 4.61 23.46 22.42
N ASN A 145 4.57 22.33 21.69
CA ASN A 145 5.74 21.47 21.49
C ASN A 145 5.86 20.85 20.09
N GLY A 146 4.93 21.20 19.18
CA GLY A 146 4.95 20.74 17.80
C GLY A 146 4.66 19.25 17.60
N LEU A 147 4.28 18.52 18.65
CA LEU A 147 3.90 17.11 18.56
C LEU A 147 2.55 16.95 17.86
N PHE A 148 2.33 15.76 17.31
CA PHE A 148 1.01 15.35 16.85
C PHE A 148 0.30 14.57 17.96
N LYS A 149 -0.95 14.94 18.25
CA LYS A 149 -1.87 14.20 19.11
C LYS A 149 -2.81 13.40 18.23
N VAL A 150 -2.69 12.08 18.27
CA VAL A 150 -3.44 11.13 17.45
C VAL A 150 -4.59 10.58 18.26
N LEU A 151 -5.82 10.95 17.92
CA LEU A 151 -7.05 10.64 18.65
C LEU A 151 -7.64 9.31 18.15
N VAL A 152 -7.87 8.38 19.06
CA VAL A 152 -8.53 7.09 18.78
C VAL A 152 -9.95 7.09 19.36
N SER A 153 -10.13 7.58 20.58
CA SER A 153 -11.44 7.80 21.21
C SER A 153 -11.45 9.12 22.00
N LYS A 154 -12.53 9.41 22.72
CA LYS A 154 -12.59 10.60 23.59
C LYS A 154 -11.45 10.62 24.62
N ASP A 155 -11.16 9.44 25.19
CA ASP A 155 -10.26 9.29 26.32
C ASP A 155 -8.94 8.63 25.95
N GLU A 156 -8.77 8.21 24.68
CA GLU A 156 -7.56 7.54 24.22
C GLU A 156 -6.91 8.32 23.08
N PHE A 157 -5.70 8.78 23.34
CA PHE A 157 -4.84 9.41 22.35
C PHE A 157 -3.37 9.06 22.56
N PHE A 158 -2.58 9.28 21.54
CA PHE A 158 -1.14 9.07 21.54
C PHE A 158 -0.42 10.33 21.05
N LEU A 159 0.78 10.60 21.60
CA LEU A 159 1.63 11.69 21.16
C LEU A 159 2.78 11.17 20.32
N THR A 160 3.13 11.87 19.24
CA THR A 160 4.25 11.51 18.38
C THR A 160 4.96 12.73 17.79
N LYS A 161 6.27 12.58 17.55
CA LYS A 161 7.08 13.59 16.86
C LYS A 161 6.80 13.62 15.35
N LYS A 162 6.60 12.44 14.76
CA LYS A 162 6.35 12.27 13.32
C LYS A 162 5.11 11.38 13.12
N LEU A 163 4.39 11.66 12.05
CA LEU A 163 3.17 10.95 11.71
C LEU A 163 3.21 10.51 10.24
N LEU A 164 2.87 9.26 9.99
CA LEU A 164 2.68 8.72 8.65
C LEU A 164 1.23 8.25 8.47
N ILE A 165 0.54 8.76 7.46
CA ILE A 165 -0.79 8.29 7.07
C ILE A 165 -0.63 7.29 5.93
N SER A 166 -0.92 6.01 6.17
CA SER A 166 -0.76 4.89 5.25
C SER A 166 -2.02 4.02 5.13
N THR A 167 -3.17 4.67 5.10
CA THR A 167 -4.49 4.02 5.08
C THR A 167 -4.90 3.48 3.71
N GLY A 168 -4.01 3.56 2.71
CA GLY A 168 -4.31 3.20 1.33
C GLY A 168 -5.44 4.07 0.74
N GLY A 169 -6.36 3.46 0.01
CA GLY A 169 -7.49 4.18 -0.59
C GLY A 169 -8.68 4.45 0.35
N HIS A 170 -8.53 4.26 1.67
CA HIS A 170 -9.64 4.49 2.59
C HIS A 170 -9.90 5.99 2.82
N PRO A 171 -11.16 6.46 2.74
CA PRO A 171 -11.48 7.89 2.85
C PRO A 171 -11.05 8.58 4.14
N SER A 172 -10.89 7.83 5.23
CA SER A 172 -10.42 8.40 6.51
C SER A 172 -9.03 9.02 6.39
N GLY A 173 -8.12 8.43 5.64
CA GLY A 173 -6.77 8.97 5.47
C GLY A 173 -6.78 10.32 4.74
N TYR A 174 -7.64 10.48 3.75
CA TYR A 174 -7.81 11.76 3.05
C TYR A 174 -8.34 12.83 4.00
N ARG A 175 -9.37 12.52 4.82
CA ARG A 175 -9.90 13.46 5.82
C ARG A 175 -8.86 13.85 6.85
N LEU A 176 -8.05 12.91 7.33
CA LEU A 176 -6.96 13.19 8.26
C LEU A 176 -5.91 14.12 7.65
N ALA A 177 -5.55 13.92 6.37
CA ALA A 177 -4.61 14.78 5.67
C ALA A 177 -5.20 16.19 5.43
N GLU A 178 -6.48 16.28 5.03
CA GLU A 178 -7.18 17.55 4.86
C GLU A 178 -7.25 18.34 6.18
N SER A 179 -7.50 17.69 7.32
CA SER A 179 -7.53 18.35 8.64
C SER A 179 -6.17 18.93 9.05
N LEU A 180 -5.08 18.46 8.43
CA LEU A 180 -3.72 18.96 8.61
C LEU A 180 -3.32 20.01 7.55
N GLY A 181 -4.28 20.46 6.72
CA GLY A 181 -4.06 21.51 5.71
C GLY A 181 -3.60 21.00 4.35
N HIS A 182 -3.56 19.68 4.09
CA HIS A 182 -3.20 19.14 2.79
C HIS A 182 -4.36 19.22 1.79
N LYS A 183 -4.06 19.65 0.57
CA LYS A 183 -5.01 19.60 -0.55
C LYS A 183 -5.06 18.18 -1.12
N ILE A 184 -6.24 17.59 -1.15
CA ILE A 184 -6.46 16.25 -1.71
C ILE A 184 -6.86 16.34 -3.18
N ILE A 185 -6.11 15.68 -4.05
CA ILE A 185 -6.52 15.44 -5.42
C ILE A 185 -7.44 14.22 -5.43
N LYS A 186 -8.69 14.42 -5.87
CA LYS A 186 -9.72 13.36 -5.88
C LYS A 186 -9.18 12.11 -6.59
N PRO A 187 -9.16 10.95 -5.93
CA PRO A 187 -8.75 9.69 -6.55
C PRO A 187 -9.75 9.29 -7.63
N VAL A 188 -9.26 8.60 -8.64
CA VAL A 188 -10.09 7.95 -9.67
C VAL A 188 -9.76 6.46 -9.69
N PRO A 189 -10.72 5.60 -10.06
CA PRO A 189 -10.43 4.18 -10.22
C PRO A 189 -9.38 3.96 -11.32
N SER A 190 -8.39 3.11 -11.03
CA SER A 190 -7.42 2.65 -12.04
C SER A 190 -7.77 1.25 -12.55
N LEU A 191 -8.44 0.46 -11.73
CA LEU A 191 -8.97 -0.85 -12.08
C LEU A 191 -10.39 -0.97 -11.52
N PHE A 192 -11.36 -1.32 -12.36
CA PHE A 192 -12.77 -1.41 -11.98
C PHE A 192 -13.52 -2.44 -12.83
N SER A 193 -14.64 -2.93 -12.29
CA SER A 193 -15.52 -3.83 -13.00
C SER A 193 -16.51 -3.04 -13.86
N PHE A 194 -16.78 -3.54 -15.06
CA PHE A 194 -17.84 -3.00 -15.90
C PHE A 194 -19.20 -3.56 -15.50
N SER A 195 -20.21 -2.72 -15.50
CA SER A 195 -21.60 -3.16 -15.49
C SER A 195 -22.02 -3.48 -16.93
N CYS A 196 -22.32 -4.72 -17.23
CA CYS A 196 -22.72 -5.15 -18.56
C CYS A 196 -24.17 -5.63 -18.55
N ARG A 197 -24.98 -5.22 -19.56
CA ARG A 197 -26.36 -5.68 -19.74
C ARG A 197 -26.44 -6.97 -20.54
N ASP A 198 -25.40 -7.36 -21.25
CA ASP A 198 -25.37 -8.57 -22.08
C ASP A 198 -25.38 -9.82 -21.20
N GLU A 199 -26.42 -10.64 -21.37
CA GLU A 199 -26.63 -11.87 -20.59
C GLU A 199 -25.58 -12.94 -20.86
N LYS A 200 -24.96 -12.96 -22.07
CA LYS A 200 -23.87 -13.92 -22.40
C LYS A 200 -22.63 -13.56 -21.60
N LEU A 201 -22.28 -12.27 -21.54
CA LEU A 201 -21.14 -11.80 -20.78
C LEU A 201 -21.33 -11.95 -19.27
N LYS A 202 -22.56 -11.79 -18.77
CA LYS A 202 -22.88 -12.05 -17.36
C LYS A 202 -22.60 -13.50 -16.95
N LYS A 203 -22.88 -14.46 -17.86
CA LYS A 203 -22.59 -15.89 -17.62
C LYS A 203 -21.10 -16.20 -17.56
N CYS A 204 -20.26 -15.35 -18.15
CA CYS A 204 -18.81 -15.47 -18.11
C CYS A 204 -18.17 -14.82 -16.87
N ARG A 205 -18.95 -14.42 -15.87
CA ARG A 205 -18.43 -13.80 -14.67
C ARG A 205 -17.43 -14.70 -13.94
N GLY A 206 -16.23 -14.16 -13.70
CA GLY A 206 -15.15 -14.91 -13.04
C GLY A 206 -14.33 -15.81 -14.00
N VAL A 207 -14.67 -15.86 -15.28
CA VAL A 207 -13.88 -16.57 -16.27
C VAL A 207 -12.72 -15.69 -16.71
N ALA A 208 -11.50 -16.21 -16.65
CA ALA A 208 -10.30 -15.59 -17.20
C ALA A 208 -9.94 -16.29 -18.53
N VAL A 209 -9.74 -15.53 -19.58
CA VAL A 209 -9.34 -16.02 -20.89
C VAL A 209 -7.94 -15.49 -21.19
N LYS A 210 -7.04 -16.37 -21.63
CA LYS A 210 -5.68 -16.02 -22.04
C LYS A 210 -5.63 -15.70 -23.53
N ASN A 211 -4.69 -14.85 -23.93
CA ASN A 211 -4.41 -14.52 -25.34
C ASN A 211 -5.66 -14.00 -26.08
N VAL A 212 -6.27 -12.95 -25.55
CA VAL A 212 -7.44 -12.31 -26.17
C VAL A 212 -7.06 -11.00 -26.86
N TYR A 213 -7.76 -10.73 -27.97
CA TYR A 213 -7.78 -9.40 -28.57
C TYR A 213 -9.03 -8.68 -28.06
N LEU A 214 -8.82 -7.53 -27.45
CA LEU A 214 -9.91 -6.68 -26.97
C LEU A 214 -10.05 -5.47 -27.88
N GLU A 215 -11.24 -5.30 -28.44
CA GLU A 215 -11.60 -4.13 -29.27
C GLU A 215 -12.75 -3.39 -28.60
N ILE A 216 -12.58 -2.12 -28.37
CA ILE A 216 -13.58 -1.27 -27.72
C ILE A 216 -13.84 -0.03 -28.58
N TYR A 217 -15.11 0.26 -28.83
CA TYR A 217 -15.57 1.48 -29.48
C TYR A 217 -16.18 2.40 -28.43
N ILE A 218 -15.61 3.59 -28.27
CA ILE A 218 -16.12 4.61 -27.34
C ILE A 218 -16.15 5.96 -28.08
N ASN A 219 -17.31 6.58 -28.18
CA ASN A 219 -17.47 7.89 -28.80
C ASN A 219 -16.79 8.00 -30.18
N ASN A 220 -17.02 7.05 -31.07
CA ASN A 220 -16.41 6.92 -32.39
C ASN A 220 -14.86 6.75 -32.38
N LYS A 221 -14.28 6.47 -31.26
CA LYS A 221 -12.87 6.09 -31.16
C LYS A 221 -12.72 4.60 -30.95
N TYR A 222 -11.77 4.05 -31.68
CA TYR A 222 -11.41 2.62 -31.65
C TYR A 222 -10.19 2.43 -30.73
N PHE A 223 -10.31 1.49 -29.81
CA PHE A 223 -9.22 1.08 -28.93
C PHE A 223 -8.98 -0.41 -29.09
N LYS A 224 -7.71 -0.80 -29.24
CA LYS A 224 -7.28 -2.19 -29.38
C LYS A 224 -6.23 -2.48 -28.34
N SER A 225 -6.34 -3.64 -27.68
CA SER A 225 -5.33 -4.18 -26.78
C SER A 225 -5.16 -5.67 -27.03
N GLN A 226 -3.95 -6.16 -26.88
CA GLN A 226 -3.57 -7.57 -26.99
C GLN A 226 -3.16 -8.08 -25.61
#